data_2930b47060e8daaee273f6ace6c7f3f1
#
_entry.id   2930b47060e8daaee273f6ace6c7f3f1
#
_cell.length_a   1.000
_cell.length_b   1.000
_cell.length_c   1.000
_cell.angle_alpha   90.00
_cell.angle_beta   90.00
_cell.angle_gamma   90.00
#
_symmetry.space_group_name_H-M   'P 1'
#
loop_
_entity.id
_entity.type
_entity.pdbx_description
1 polymer ?
#
loop_
_entity_poly.entity_id
_entity_poly.type
_entity_poly.pdbx_seq_one_letter_code
_entity_poly.pdbx_strand_id
1 'polypeptide(L)'
;MRVSRLVPFLGLAWACGPATYPVTLTASPAAGPADAIACSRTKLTALGYRQVAYDETGFRVLARKQDTEAHRANTQFRYNIDQLEVTAAPEADGKTSLKVEGRTYAALQTHRGPTEEEEPASTGVKESGQAIVDTCGRS
;
A
#
# COMPACT_ATOMS: atom_id res chain seq x y z
N MET A 1 56.31 28.19 16.54
CA MET A 1 55.06 28.18 15.75
C MET A 1 54.36 26.84 15.92
N ARG A 2 53.27 26.80 16.70
CA ARG A 2 52.45 25.57 16.86
C ARG A 2 51.22 25.68 15.95
N VAL A 3 51.19 24.82 14.94
CA VAL A 3 50.03 24.72 14.05
C VAL A 3 49.00 23.79 14.68
N SER A 4 47.94 24.36 15.22
CA SER A 4 46.79 23.62 15.77
C SER A 4 45.92 23.13 14.63
N ARG A 5 45.87 21.81 14.39
CA ARG A 5 44.99 21.18 13.42
C ARG A 5 43.59 21.02 14.04
N LEU A 6 42.67 21.84 13.61
CA LEU A 6 41.21 21.64 13.86
C LEU A 6 40.74 20.45 13.03
N VAL A 7 40.29 19.40 13.69
CA VAL A 7 39.60 18.27 13.09
C VAL A 7 38.09 18.62 13.05
N PRO A 8 37.44 18.70 11.90
CA PRO A 8 35.98 18.88 11.87
C PRO A 8 35.33 17.56 12.26
N PHE A 9 34.57 17.57 13.35
CA PHE A 9 33.62 16.51 13.69
C PHE A 9 32.45 16.56 12.66
N LEU A 10 32.46 15.64 11.72
CA LEU A 10 31.25 15.36 10.91
C LEU A 10 30.24 14.63 11.81
N GLY A 11 29.28 15.36 12.34
CA GLY A 11 28.12 14.78 13.00
C GLY A 11 27.29 14.03 11.96
N LEU A 12 27.25 12.68 12.02
CA LEU A 12 26.25 11.87 11.32
C LEU A 12 24.90 12.15 11.99
N ALA A 13 24.12 13.04 11.40
CA ALA A 13 22.69 13.15 11.72
C ALA A 13 22.00 11.90 11.16
N TRP A 14 21.70 10.95 12.02
CA TRP A 14 20.81 9.84 11.71
C TRP A 14 19.40 10.43 11.57
N ALA A 15 18.97 10.66 10.34
CA ALA A 15 17.60 10.99 10.04
C ALA A 15 16.74 9.74 10.29
N CYS A 16 16.25 9.57 11.51
CA CYS A 16 15.12 8.69 11.78
C CYS A 16 13.89 9.30 11.10
N GLY A 17 13.67 9.00 9.82
CA GLY A 17 12.40 9.27 9.16
C GLY A 17 11.30 8.43 9.82
N PRO A 18 10.02 8.89 9.83
CA PRO A 18 8.92 8.09 10.32
C PRO A 18 8.87 6.77 9.56
N ALA A 19 8.71 5.65 10.29
CA ALA A 19 8.54 4.34 9.66
C ALA A 19 7.27 4.38 8.81
N THR A 20 7.40 4.27 7.49
CA THR A 20 6.25 4.15 6.58
C THR A 20 5.85 2.69 6.48
N TYR A 21 4.66 2.36 6.95
CA TYR A 21 4.12 1.00 6.90
C TYR A 21 3.57 0.59 5.51
N PRO A 22 3.00 1.50 4.69
CA PRO A 22 2.45 1.12 3.40
C PRO A 22 3.52 0.69 2.41
N VAL A 23 3.17 -0.28 1.56
CA VAL A 23 3.93 -0.60 0.35
C VAL A 23 3.32 0.16 -0.83
N THR A 24 4.16 0.77 -1.64
CA THR A 24 3.72 1.47 -2.86
C THR A 24 4.41 0.87 -4.07
N LEU A 25 3.61 0.48 -5.06
CA LEU A 25 4.06 -0.05 -6.34
C LEU A 25 3.51 0.84 -7.46
N THR A 26 4.29 1.02 -8.51
CA THR A 26 3.92 1.84 -9.67
C THR A 26 4.18 1.11 -10.97
N ALA A 27 3.37 1.43 -11.98
CA ALA A 27 3.57 0.98 -13.35
C ALA A 27 3.07 2.06 -14.33
N SER A 28 3.45 1.94 -15.60
CA SER A 28 3.04 2.86 -16.66
C SER A 28 2.42 2.08 -17.82
N PRO A 29 1.19 1.55 -17.66
CA PRO A 29 0.51 0.83 -18.72
C PRO A 29 0.22 1.73 -19.94
N ALA A 30 0.15 1.13 -21.11
CA ALA A 30 -0.26 1.80 -22.35
C ALA A 30 -1.78 2.04 -22.40
N ALA A 31 -2.55 1.21 -21.67
CA ALA A 31 -4.00 1.36 -21.52
C ALA A 31 -4.36 2.68 -20.83
N GLY A 32 -5.51 3.26 -21.19
CA GLY A 32 -6.02 4.46 -20.53
C GLY A 32 -6.38 4.24 -19.06
N PRO A 33 -6.54 5.32 -18.26
CA PRO A 33 -6.84 5.21 -16.83
C PRO A 33 -8.09 4.37 -16.52
N ALA A 34 -9.15 4.52 -17.30
CA ALA A 34 -10.38 3.75 -17.13
C ALA A 34 -10.16 2.24 -17.30
N ASP A 35 -9.41 1.85 -18.33
CA ASP A 35 -9.11 0.43 -18.61
C ASP A 35 -8.15 -0.15 -17.56
N ALA A 36 -7.16 0.62 -17.12
CA ALA A 36 -6.25 0.21 -16.05
C ALA A 36 -6.99 -0.03 -14.72
N ILE A 37 -7.96 0.82 -14.38
CA ILE A 37 -8.81 0.61 -13.20
C ILE A 37 -9.77 -0.56 -13.38
N ALA A 38 -10.37 -0.74 -14.56
CA ALA A 38 -11.23 -1.89 -14.83
C ALA A 38 -10.47 -3.22 -14.68
N CYS A 39 -9.27 -3.30 -15.23
CA CYS A 39 -8.35 -4.44 -15.02
C CYS A 39 -8.08 -4.67 -13.53
N SER A 40 -7.72 -3.61 -12.81
CA SER A 40 -7.38 -3.69 -11.38
C SER A 40 -8.56 -4.17 -10.53
N ARG A 41 -9.77 -3.72 -10.82
CA ARG A 41 -11.00 -4.17 -10.13
C ARG A 41 -11.26 -5.67 -10.34
N THR A 42 -11.10 -6.15 -11.57
CA THR A 42 -11.22 -7.57 -11.90
C THR A 42 -10.16 -8.39 -11.15
N LYS A 43 -8.91 -7.91 -11.12
CA LYS A 43 -7.82 -8.59 -10.42
C LYS A 43 -8.02 -8.60 -8.91
N LEU A 44 -8.46 -7.49 -8.31
CA LEU A 44 -8.78 -7.40 -6.88
C LEU A 44 -9.83 -8.44 -6.48
N THR A 45 -10.91 -8.56 -7.27
CA THR A 45 -11.95 -9.57 -7.03
C THR A 45 -11.38 -10.99 -7.11
N ALA A 46 -10.56 -11.30 -8.12
CA ALA A 46 -9.92 -12.60 -8.28
C ALA A 46 -8.97 -12.94 -7.11
N LEU A 47 -8.34 -11.95 -6.50
CA LEU A 47 -7.48 -12.11 -5.32
C LEU A 47 -8.26 -12.18 -3.99
N GLY A 48 -9.60 -12.12 -4.04
CA GLY A 48 -10.48 -12.23 -2.88
C GLY A 48 -10.68 -10.92 -2.11
N TYR A 49 -10.30 -9.78 -2.68
CA TYR A 49 -10.60 -8.47 -2.11
C TYR A 49 -12.02 -8.04 -2.45
N ARG A 50 -12.69 -7.44 -1.46
CA ARG A 50 -14.00 -6.81 -1.65
C ARG A 50 -13.82 -5.31 -1.82
N GLN A 51 -14.36 -4.77 -2.89
CA GLN A 51 -14.37 -3.33 -3.14
C GLN A 51 -15.21 -2.62 -2.08
N VAL A 52 -14.65 -1.62 -1.43
CA VAL A 52 -15.32 -0.82 -0.38
C VAL A 52 -15.56 0.62 -0.82
N ALA A 53 -14.80 1.13 -1.79
CA ALA A 53 -15.02 2.42 -2.41
C ALA A 53 -14.54 2.39 -3.88
N TYR A 54 -15.23 3.15 -4.72
CA TYR A 54 -14.88 3.34 -6.12
C TYR A 54 -15.22 4.75 -6.56
N ASP A 55 -14.25 5.43 -7.15
CA ASP A 55 -14.40 6.72 -7.79
C ASP A 55 -14.10 6.56 -9.29
N GLU A 56 -15.17 6.58 -10.11
CA GLU A 56 -15.06 6.42 -11.55
C GLU A 56 -14.38 7.62 -12.21
N THR A 57 -14.61 8.81 -11.72
CA THR A 57 -14.08 10.06 -12.29
C THR A 57 -12.63 10.30 -11.84
N GLY A 58 -12.28 9.92 -10.62
CA GLY A 58 -10.93 9.98 -10.08
C GLY A 58 -10.10 8.75 -10.38
N PHE A 59 -10.65 7.76 -11.09
CA PHE A 59 -9.97 6.49 -11.42
C PHE A 59 -9.28 5.86 -10.20
N ARG A 60 -10.06 5.66 -9.14
CA ARG A 60 -9.57 5.13 -7.87
C ARG A 60 -10.49 4.03 -7.37
N VAL A 61 -9.90 2.94 -6.90
CA VAL A 61 -10.60 1.85 -6.22
C VAL A 61 -9.90 1.51 -4.91
N LEU A 62 -10.70 1.32 -3.86
CA LEU A 62 -10.27 0.85 -2.56
C LEU A 62 -10.92 -0.51 -2.28
N ALA A 63 -10.12 -1.50 -1.93
CA ALA A 63 -10.60 -2.84 -1.64
C ALA A 63 -9.92 -3.42 -0.40
N ARG A 64 -10.63 -4.26 0.33
CA ARG A 64 -10.19 -4.86 1.61
C ARG A 64 -10.42 -6.37 1.62
N LYS A 65 -9.53 -7.09 2.29
CA LYS A 65 -9.61 -8.52 2.52
C LYS A 65 -9.29 -8.82 3.98
N GLN A 66 -10.12 -9.60 4.62
CA GLN A 66 -9.89 -10.07 5.99
C GLN A 66 -9.10 -11.38 5.97
N ASP A 67 -8.05 -11.45 6.79
CA ASP A 67 -7.34 -12.67 7.10
C ASP A 67 -7.75 -13.13 8.51
N THR A 68 -8.73 -14.02 8.56
CA THR A 68 -9.26 -14.58 9.80
C THR A 68 -8.43 -15.75 10.35
N GLU A 69 -7.46 -16.23 9.61
CA GLU A 69 -6.55 -17.29 10.03
C GLU A 69 -5.33 -16.78 10.79
N ALA A 70 -5.08 -15.47 10.73
CA ALA A 70 -4.03 -14.84 11.52
C ALA A 70 -4.35 -14.95 13.01
N HIS A 71 -3.39 -15.45 13.80
CA HIS A 71 -3.52 -15.59 15.24
C HIS A 71 -2.40 -14.87 15.97
N ARG A 72 -2.72 -14.28 17.11
CA ARG A 72 -1.76 -13.61 18.00
C ARG A 72 -2.05 -13.92 19.45
N ALA A 73 -1.02 -13.84 20.29
CA ALA A 73 -1.16 -13.99 21.74
C ALA A 73 -1.98 -12.85 22.39
N ASN A 74 -2.17 -11.72 21.70
CA ASN A 74 -2.99 -10.61 22.16
C ASN A 74 -4.48 -11.00 22.18
N THR A 75 -5.10 -10.99 23.34
CA THR A 75 -6.52 -11.36 23.53
C THR A 75 -7.51 -10.40 22.88
N GLN A 76 -7.10 -9.18 22.56
CA GLN A 76 -7.90 -8.17 21.88
C GLN A 76 -7.86 -8.35 20.36
N PHE A 77 -6.85 -9.00 19.83
CA PHE A 77 -6.71 -9.24 18.38
C PHE A 77 -7.82 -10.15 17.86
N ARG A 78 -8.35 -9.83 16.68
CA ARG A 78 -9.40 -10.60 16.00
C ARG A 78 -8.91 -11.17 14.68
N TYR A 79 -8.46 -10.31 13.77
CA TYR A 79 -7.97 -10.68 12.43
C TYR A 79 -7.14 -9.55 11.84
N ASN A 80 -6.42 -9.86 10.79
CA ASN A 80 -5.77 -8.84 9.95
C ASN A 80 -6.72 -8.38 8.83
N ILE A 81 -6.51 -7.16 8.39
CA ILE A 81 -7.17 -6.58 7.23
C ILE A 81 -6.10 -6.09 6.28
N ASP A 82 -6.01 -6.69 5.11
CA ASP A 82 -5.22 -6.19 4.01
C ASP A 82 -6.06 -5.23 3.18
N GLN A 83 -5.52 -4.07 2.87
CA GLN A 83 -6.17 -3.02 2.09
C GLN A 83 -5.29 -2.67 0.91
N LEU A 84 -5.90 -2.61 -0.27
CA LEU A 84 -5.28 -2.14 -1.51
C LEU A 84 -6.06 -0.95 -2.04
N GLU A 85 -5.34 0.12 -2.32
CA GLU A 85 -5.83 1.28 -3.04
C GLU A 85 -5.12 1.35 -4.38
N VAL A 86 -5.89 1.38 -5.47
CA VAL A 86 -5.37 1.51 -6.83
C VAL A 86 -5.87 2.83 -7.41
N THR A 87 -4.93 3.61 -7.92
CA THR A 87 -5.20 4.89 -8.57
C THR A 87 -4.55 4.88 -9.95
N ALA A 88 -5.27 5.32 -10.95
CA ALA A 88 -4.74 5.54 -12.30
C ALA A 88 -4.89 7.01 -12.69
N ALA A 89 -3.87 7.58 -13.28
CA ALA A 89 -3.87 8.97 -13.73
C ALA A 89 -3.23 9.09 -15.12
N PRO A 90 -3.74 9.98 -16.00
CA PRO A 90 -3.09 10.26 -17.25
C PRO A 90 -1.76 10.99 -17.04
N GLU A 91 -0.74 10.61 -17.79
CA GLU A 91 0.54 11.30 -17.83
C GLU A 91 0.65 12.21 -19.08
N ALA A 92 1.59 13.18 -19.04
CA ALA A 92 1.78 14.17 -20.10
C ALA A 92 2.19 13.57 -21.45
N ASP A 93 2.74 12.36 -21.46
CA ASP A 93 3.20 11.63 -22.66
C ASP A 93 2.12 10.73 -23.27
N GLY A 94 0.88 10.83 -22.80
CA GLY A 94 -0.25 9.99 -23.23
C GLY A 94 -0.28 8.61 -22.59
N LYS A 95 0.64 8.29 -21.69
CA LYS A 95 0.64 7.07 -20.88
C LYS A 95 -0.24 7.23 -19.65
N THR A 96 -0.43 6.13 -18.94
CA THR A 96 -1.14 6.10 -17.66
C THR A 96 -0.12 5.82 -16.56
N SER A 97 -0.23 6.55 -15.44
CA SER A 97 0.43 6.19 -14.19
C SER A 97 -0.52 5.31 -13.39
N LEU A 98 -0.12 4.08 -13.11
CA LEU A 98 -0.85 3.17 -12.22
C LEU A 98 -0.09 3.09 -10.89
N LYS A 99 -0.76 3.46 -9.80
CA LYS A 99 -0.21 3.39 -8.44
C LYS A 99 -1.05 2.41 -7.63
N VAL A 100 -0.37 1.47 -6.98
CA VAL A 100 -0.97 0.51 -6.04
C VAL A 100 -0.37 0.75 -4.67
N GLU A 101 -1.18 1.10 -3.69
CA GLU A 101 -0.78 1.27 -2.30
C GLU A 101 -1.42 0.20 -1.43
N GLY A 102 -0.58 -0.56 -0.73
CA GLY A 102 -1.00 -1.65 0.14
C GLY A 102 -0.74 -1.33 1.61
N ARG A 103 -1.73 -1.60 2.46
CA ARG A 103 -1.68 -1.43 3.91
C ARG A 103 -2.22 -2.66 4.61
N THR A 104 -1.75 -2.90 5.81
CA THR A 104 -2.29 -3.95 6.70
C THR A 104 -2.70 -3.32 8.02
N TYR A 105 -3.84 -3.74 8.52
CA TYR A 105 -4.37 -3.32 9.82
C TYR A 105 -4.61 -4.55 10.69
N ALA A 106 -4.35 -4.42 12.00
CA ALA A 106 -4.84 -5.33 13.00
C ALA A 106 -6.21 -4.87 13.47
N ALA A 107 -7.22 -5.72 13.33
CA ALA A 107 -8.53 -5.49 13.93
C ALA A 107 -8.51 -5.93 15.39
N LEU A 108 -8.82 -5.02 16.30
CA LEU A 108 -8.79 -5.22 17.74
C LEU A 108 -10.17 -4.99 18.33
N GLN A 109 -10.53 -5.80 19.34
CA GLN A 109 -11.69 -5.56 20.18
C GLN A 109 -11.22 -5.04 21.54
N THR A 110 -11.40 -3.75 21.77
CA THR A 110 -11.04 -3.09 23.01
C THR A 110 -12.28 -2.92 23.91
N HIS A 111 -12.07 -2.52 25.16
CA HIS A 111 -13.16 -2.18 26.08
C HIS A 111 -13.98 -0.94 25.63
N ARG A 112 -13.43 -0.15 24.71
CA ARG A 112 -14.11 1.00 24.07
C ARG A 112 -14.78 0.65 22.75
N GLY A 113 -14.71 -0.61 22.31
CA GLY A 113 -15.24 -1.09 21.04
C GLY A 113 -14.16 -1.53 20.05
N PRO A 114 -14.56 -1.86 18.83
CA PRO A 114 -13.63 -2.28 17.78
C PRO A 114 -12.75 -1.11 17.32
N THR A 115 -11.46 -1.41 17.10
CA THR A 115 -10.48 -0.46 16.54
C THR A 115 -9.63 -1.15 15.49
N GLU A 116 -8.99 -0.37 14.62
CA GLU A 116 -8.01 -0.85 13.65
C GLU A 116 -6.69 -0.10 13.88
N GLU A 117 -5.59 -0.83 13.95
CA GLU A 117 -4.24 -0.28 14.07
C GLU A 117 -3.43 -0.64 12.84
N GLU A 118 -2.83 0.35 12.18
CA GLU A 118 -1.98 0.11 11.02
C GLU A 118 -0.69 -0.57 11.44
N GLU A 119 -0.30 -1.58 10.67
CA GLU A 119 0.89 -2.38 10.87
C GLU A 119 1.76 -2.40 9.60
N PRO A 120 3.01 -2.89 9.69
CA PRO A 120 3.80 -3.16 8.50
C PRO A 120 3.03 -4.03 7.50
N ALA A 121 3.08 -3.67 6.22
CA ALA A 121 2.37 -4.36 5.16
C ALA A 121 2.67 -5.87 5.17
N SER A 122 1.63 -6.69 5.18
CA SER A 122 1.73 -8.15 5.16
C SER A 122 2.37 -8.66 3.87
N THR A 123 2.89 -9.88 3.89
CA THR A 123 3.33 -10.56 2.67
C THR A 123 2.19 -10.68 1.67
N GLY A 124 0.98 -11.00 2.14
CA GLY A 124 -0.21 -11.15 1.31
C GLY A 124 -0.58 -9.86 0.56
N VAL A 125 -0.54 -8.70 1.23
CA VAL A 125 -0.84 -7.43 0.57
C VAL A 125 0.24 -7.03 -0.43
N LYS A 126 1.52 -7.33 -0.13
CA LYS A 126 2.63 -7.07 -1.06
C LYS A 126 2.53 -7.92 -2.32
N GLU A 127 2.27 -9.21 -2.18
CA GLU A 127 2.10 -10.14 -3.30
C GLU A 127 0.88 -9.78 -4.15
N SER A 128 -0.23 -9.42 -3.50
CA SER A 128 -1.45 -8.98 -4.19
C SER A 128 -1.23 -7.69 -4.97
N GLY A 129 -0.56 -6.71 -4.37
CA GLY A 129 -0.19 -5.47 -5.06
C GLY A 129 0.71 -5.72 -6.26
N GLN A 130 1.71 -6.59 -6.12
CA GLN A 130 2.60 -6.98 -7.21
C GLN A 130 1.82 -7.67 -8.34
N ALA A 131 0.89 -8.56 -8.01
CA ALA A 131 0.06 -9.25 -9.01
C ALA A 131 -0.81 -8.28 -9.83
N ILE A 132 -1.30 -7.20 -9.21
CA ILE A 132 -2.04 -6.14 -9.93
C ILE A 132 -1.11 -5.41 -10.89
N VAL A 133 0.07 -4.98 -10.44
CA VAL A 133 1.07 -4.30 -11.27
C VAL A 133 1.52 -5.19 -12.43
N ASP A 134 1.77 -6.46 -12.17
CA ASP A 134 2.22 -7.42 -13.20
C ASP A 134 1.14 -7.69 -14.26
N THR A 135 -0.13 -7.70 -13.87
CA THR A 135 -1.25 -7.97 -14.78
C THR A 135 -1.71 -6.72 -15.50
N CYS A 136 -1.96 -5.64 -14.75
CA CYS A 136 -2.61 -4.43 -15.28
C CYS A 136 -1.61 -3.32 -15.64
N GLY A 137 -0.37 -3.42 -15.21
CA GLY A 137 0.69 -2.47 -15.52
C GLY A 137 1.42 -2.74 -16.84
N ARG A 138 1.14 -3.85 -17.52
CA ARG A 138 1.77 -4.25 -18.79
C ARG A 138 0.83 -4.17 -20.00
N SER A 139 -0.43 -3.89 -19.76
CA SER A 139 -1.47 -3.79 -20.80
C SER A 139 -1.51 -2.42 -21.47
#